data_26280b7d281de27397f08c6ac1cf734c
#
_entry.id   26280b7d281de27397f08c6ac1cf734c
#
_cell.length_a   1.000
_cell.length_b   1.000
_cell.length_c   1.000
_cell.angle_alpha   90.00
_cell.angle_beta   90.00
_cell.angle_gamma   90.00
#
_symmetry.space_group_name_H-M   'P 1'
#
loop_
_entity.id
_entity.type
_entity.pdbx_description
1 polymer ?
#
loop_
_entity_poly.entity_id
_entity_poly.type
_entity_poly.pdbx_seq_one_letter_code
_entity_poly.pdbx_strand_id
1 'polypeptide(L)'
;MLGVWQCLSVIRLLVCSMSERVESITLRAIEPADLEVLYLWENDTAVWRVSGTLAPVSRDRLARFISEQCYDIYATRQMRLIVDVDGVMVGSVDIFDFEPLHRRFGLGILIYADEHRRKGYARRVIELVKEYARNTLDLRQIWVTIDEDNPASIALFESCGFVLSARRKEWINRSGKFIDELEYQCIF
;
A
#
# COMPACT_ATOMS: atom_id res chain seq x y z
N MET A 1 -30.77 -11.67 -17.94
CA MET A 1 -30.85 -11.34 -16.51
C MET A 1 -29.59 -10.65 -16.12
N LEU A 2 -29.64 -9.33 -16.07
CA LEU A 2 -28.48 -8.48 -15.78
C LEU A 2 -28.42 -8.28 -14.27
N GLY A 3 -27.53 -8.96 -13.61
CA GLY A 3 -27.25 -8.84 -12.18
C GLY A 3 -26.12 -7.85 -11.96
N VAL A 4 -26.50 -6.66 -11.65
CA VAL A 4 -25.96 -5.70 -10.69
C VAL A 4 -24.45 -5.75 -10.40
N TRP A 5 -23.69 -5.01 -11.15
CA TRP A 5 -22.40 -4.50 -10.75
C TRP A 5 -22.61 -3.21 -9.97
N GLN A 6 -22.72 -3.30 -8.65
CA GLN A 6 -22.49 -2.19 -7.75
C GLN A 6 -21.19 -2.46 -7.00
N CYS A 7 -20.07 -2.22 -7.66
CA CYS A 7 -18.80 -2.08 -6.97
C CYS A 7 -18.57 -0.58 -6.72
N LEU A 8 -19.25 -0.07 -5.73
CA LEU A 8 -18.99 1.24 -5.15
C LEU A 8 -18.56 1.02 -3.72
N SER A 9 -17.28 0.96 -3.51
CA SER A 9 -16.76 0.98 -2.16
C SER A 9 -15.76 2.11 -2.01
N VAL A 10 -16.27 3.31 -1.97
CA VAL A 10 -15.63 4.36 -1.18
C VAL A 10 -15.88 3.97 0.27
N ILE A 11 -14.88 3.39 0.94
CA ILE A 11 -14.96 3.17 2.38
C ILE A 11 -14.82 4.54 3.04
N ARG A 12 -15.97 5.19 3.22
CA ARG A 12 -16.07 6.49 3.88
C ARG A 12 -16.41 6.26 5.34
N LEU A 13 -15.40 6.17 6.19
CA LEU A 13 -15.60 6.22 7.64
C LEU A 13 -15.55 7.69 8.11
N LEU A 14 -16.74 8.26 8.31
CA LEU A 14 -16.92 9.54 8.99
C LEU A 14 -16.75 9.34 10.50
N VAL A 15 -15.69 9.88 11.06
CA VAL A 15 -15.61 10.11 12.51
C VAL A 15 -15.80 11.60 12.75
N CYS A 16 -16.95 11.96 13.29
CA CYS A 16 -17.28 13.31 13.72
C CYS A 16 -16.80 13.53 15.14
N SER A 17 -15.86 14.46 15.34
CA SER A 17 -15.72 15.17 16.63
C SER A 17 -14.90 16.46 16.43
N MET A 18 -15.38 17.49 17.00
CA MET A 18 -15.18 18.93 17.01
C MET A 18 -13.75 19.48 16.79
N SER A 19 -13.68 20.50 15.90
CA SER A 19 -12.78 21.68 15.96
C SER A 19 -11.32 21.58 15.54
N GLU A 20 -10.96 20.59 14.72
CA GLU A 20 -9.87 20.71 13.75
C GLU A 20 -10.41 20.12 12.44
N ARG A 21 -10.06 20.70 11.29
CA ARG A 21 -10.40 20.09 10.00
C ARG A 21 -9.72 18.73 9.98
N VAL A 22 -10.44 17.69 10.35
CA VAL A 22 -9.94 16.31 10.23
C VAL A 22 -9.84 16.02 8.75
N GLU A 23 -8.62 16.01 8.23
CA GLU A 23 -8.35 15.63 6.85
C GLU A 23 -8.96 14.24 6.59
N SER A 24 -9.79 14.16 5.55
CA SER A 24 -10.45 12.90 5.18
C SER A 24 -9.49 12.02 4.40
N ILE A 25 -8.96 10.97 5.02
CA ILE A 25 -8.09 10.00 4.35
C ILE A 25 -8.96 8.87 3.84
N THR A 26 -8.89 8.61 2.54
CA THR A 26 -9.60 7.52 1.87
C THR A 26 -8.65 6.66 1.05
N LEU A 27 -9.02 5.39 0.88
CA LEU A 27 -8.40 4.49 -0.08
C LEU A 27 -9.39 4.30 -1.23
N ARG A 28 -8.96 4.58 -2.44
CA ARG A 28 -9.78 4.42 -3.63
C ARG A 28 -9.08 3.57 -4.69
N ALA A 29 -9.85 3.02 -5.59
CA ALA A 29 -9.32 2.34 -6.75
C ALA A 29 -8.45 3.30 -7.59
N ILE A 30 -7.48 2.72 -8.28
CA ILE A 30 -6.70 3.42 -9.29
C ILE A 30 -7.57 3.63 -10.54
N GLU A 31 -7.48 4.81 -11.13
CA GLU A 31 -8.25 5.21 -12.30
C GLU A 31 -7.35 5.60 -13.47
N PRO A 32 -7.81 5.54 -14.74
CA PRO A 32 -7.01 5.98 -15.89
C PRO A 32 -6.49 7.42 -15.78
N ALA A 33 -7.21 8.28 -15.08
CA ALA A 33 -6.80 9.67 -14.83
C ALA A 33 -5.55 9.79 -13.95
N ASP A 34 -5.21 8.76 -13.17
CA ASP A 34 -4.07 8.75 -12.28
C ASP A 34 -2.74 8.48 -13.01
N LEU A 35 -2.78 8.13 -14.30
CA LEU A 35 -1.64 7.68 -15.11
C LEU A 35 -0.44 8.64 -15.02
N GLU A 36 -0.66 9.94 -15.18
CA GLU A 36 0.44 10.90 -15.24
C GLU A 36 1.11 11.09 -13.87
N VAL A 37 0.33 11.12 -12.80
CA VAL A 37 0.88 11.22 -11.44
C VAL A 37 1.67 9.97 -11.09
N LEU A 38 1.13 8.79 -11.38
CA LEU A 38 1.83 7.53 -11.15
C LEU A 38 3.07 7.38 -12.03
N TYR A 39 3.03 7.87 -13.27
CA TYR A 39 4.20 7.88 -14.13
C TYR A 39 5.36 8.70 -13.53
N LEU A 40 5.06 9.85 -12.91
CA LEU A 40 6.06 10.65 -12.21
C LEU A 40 6.60 9.90 -10.98
N TRP A 41 5.74 9.29 -10.19
CA TRP A 41 6.14 8.56 -8.97
C TRP A 41 6.98 7.32 -9.28
N GLU A 42 6.56 6.50 -10.24
CA GLU A 42 7.27 5.27 -10.61
C GLU A 42 8.63 5.53 -11.26
N ASN A 43 8.82 6.72 -11.83
CA ASN A 43 10.09 7.12 -12.45
C ASN A 43 10.95 8.04 -11.56
N ASP A 44 10.51 8.36 -10.35
CA ASP A 44 11.33 9.09 -9.38
C ASP A 44 12.37 8.15 -8.76
N THR A 45 13.64 8.40 -9.05
CA THR A 45 14.76 7.58 -8.55
C THR A 45 14.88 7.60 -7.02
N ALA A 46 14.33 8.61 -6.33
CA ALA A 46 14.26 8.64 -4.87
C ALA A 46 13.33 7.53 -4.32
N VAL A 47 12.29 7.17 -5.08
CA VAL A 47 11.36 6.09 -4.75
C VAL A 47 11.95 4.72 -5.08
N TRP A 48 12.78 4.60 -6.12
CA TRP A 48 13.33 3.32 -6.57
C TRP A 48 14.06 2.55 -5.47
N ARG A 49 14.70 3.26 -4.57
CA ARG A 49 15.41 2.62 -3.45
C ARG A 49 14.47 1.80 -2.56
N VAL A 50 13.26 2.31 -2.31
CA VAL A 50 12.29 1.67 -1.40
C VAL A 50 11.32 0.75 -2.14
N SER A 51 11.08 1.01 -3.43
CA SER A 51 10.20 0.18 -4.26
C SER A 51 10.90 -1.00 -4.94
N GLY A 52 12.24 -1.06 -4.89
CA GLY A 52 13.01 -2.07 -5.59
C GLY A 52 12.98 -1.93 -7.12
N THR A 53 12.57 -0.77 -7.64
CA THR A 53 12.51 -0.50 -9.08
C THR A 53 13.92 -0.43 -9.66
N LEU A 54 14.17 -1.15 -10.76
CA LEU A 54 15.49 -1.23 -11.40
C LEU A 54 15.55 -0.52 -12.76
N ALA A 55 14.40 -0.17 -13.33
CA ALA A 55 14.33 0.41 -14.66
C ALA A 55 13.13 1.36 -14.79
N PRO A 56 13.20 2.38 -15.65
CA PRO A 56 12.09 3.28 -15.92
C PRO A 56 10.85 2.53 -16.41
N VAL A 57 9.70 3.00 -15.99
CA VAL A 57 8.39 2.48 -16.40
C VAL A 57 7.83 3.35 -17.52
N SER A 58 7.41 2.75 -18.65
CA SER A 58 6.75 3.47 -19.74
C SER A 58 5.27 3.75 -19.40
N ARG A 59 4.71 4.82 -20.03
CA ARG A 59 3.28 5.12 -19.91
C ARG A 59 2.40 3.96 -20.37
N ASP A 60 2.78 3.30 -21.46
CA ASP A 60 2.05 2.14 -22.00
C ASP A 60 2.01 0.97 -20.99
N ARG A 61 3.14 0.65 -20.37
CA ARG A 61 3.19 -0.37 -19.32
C ARG A 61 2.30 0.00 -18.13
N LEU A 62 2.35 1.26 -17.71
CA LEU A 62 1.55 1.73 -16.58
C LEU A 62 0.06 1.78 -16.92
N ALA A 63 -0.31 2.21 -18.14
CA ALA A 63 -1.70 2.18 -18.60
C ALA A 63 -2.27 0.76 -18.64
N ARG A 64 -1.49 -0.23 -19.08
CA ARG A 64 -1.88 -1.65 -18.99
C ARG A 64 -2.06 -2.10 -17.55
N PHE A 65 -1.11 -1.79 -16.69
CA PHE A 65 -1.23 -2.09 -15.26
C PHE A 65 -2.52 -1.51 -14.66
N ILE A 66 -2.84 -0.23 -14.96
CA ILE A 66 -4.09 0.39 -14.51
C ILE A 66 -5.31 -0.35 -15.04
N SER A 67 -5.31 -0.71 -16.33
CA SER A 67 -6.43 -1.43 -16.93
C SER A 67 -6.63 -2.83 -16.34
N GLU A 68 -5.55 -3.49 -15.90
CA GLU A 68 -5.59 -4.79 -15.24
C GLU A 68 -6.14 -4.73 -13.82
N GLN A 69 -6.14 -3.56 -13.16
CA GLN A 69 -6.74 -3.40 -11.84
C GLN A 69 -8.28 -3.49 -11.84
N CYS A 70 -8.92 -3.50 -13.01
CA CYS A 70 -10.35 -3.78 -13.13
C CYS A 70 -10.72 -5.24 -12.83
N TYR A 71 -9.74 -6.13 -12.81
CA TYR A 71 -9.96 -7.54 -12.48
C TYR A 71 -10.06 -7.77 -10.97
N ASP A 72 -10.78 -8.81 -10.60
CA ASP A 72 -10.92 -9.25 -9.23
C ASP A 72 -9.58 -9.60 -8.58
N ILE A 73 -9.37 -9.21 -7.34
CA ILE A 73 -8.18 -9.55 -6.54
C ILE A 73 -7.96 -11.06 -6.43
N TYR A 74 -9.01 -11.88 -6.50
CA TYR A 74 -8.89 -13.34 -6.53
C TYR A 74 -8.24 -13.86 -7.81
N ALA A 75 -8.37 -13.13 -8.92
CA ALA A 75 -7.75 -13.46 -10.19
C ALA A 75 -6.32 -12.93 -10.28
N THR A 76 -6.11 -11.67 -9.92
CA THR A 76 -4.83 -10.96 -10.08
C THR A 76 -3.84 -11.21 -8.95
N ARG A 77 -4.33 -11.59 -7.78
CA ARG A 77 -3.55 -11.76 -6.54
C ARG A 77 -2.86 -10.49 -6.06
N GLN A 78 -3.24 -9.36 -6.62
CA GLN A 78 -2.70 -8.05 -6.29
C GLN A 78 -3.75 -6.96 -6.50
N MET A 79 -3.56 -5.84 -5.79
CA MET A 79 -4.41 -4.66 -5.93
C MET A 79 -3.62 -3.44 -5.49
N ARG A 80 -3.66 -2.37 -6.30
CA ARG A 80 -3.14 -1.06 -5.89
C ARG A 80 -4.31 -0.12 -5.56
N LEU A 81 -4.22 0.53 -4.42
CA LEU A 81 -5.14 1.58 -4.00
C LEU A 81 -4.41 2.91 -3.90
N ILE A 82 -5.11 3.97 -4.23
CA ILE A 82 -4.61 5.35 -4.09
C ILE A 82 -4.96 5.85 -2.69
N VAL A 83 -3.98 6.43 -2.02
CA VAL A 83 -4.19 7.19 -0.78
C VAL A 83 -4.59 8.60 -1.17
N ASP A 84 -5.83 8.95 -0.89
CA ASP A 84 -6.40 10.26 -1.17
C ASP A 84 -6.67 11.00 0.14
N VAL A 85 -6.23 12.24 0.22
CA VAL A 85 -6.47 13.14 1.36
C VAL A 85 -7.15 14.39 0.84
N ASP A 86 -8.43 14.56 1.17
CA ASP A 86 -9.28 15.69 0.73
C ASP A 86 -9.25 15.94 -0.80
N GLY A 87 -9.21 14.85 -1.61
CA GLY A 87 -9.16 14.91 -3.07
C GLY A 87 -7.74 15.05 -3.66
N VAL A 88 -6.71 14.98 -2.84
CA VAL A 88 -5.31 15.03 -3.26
C VAL A 88 -4.67 13.65 -3.13
N MET A 89 -4.09 13.15 -4.23
CA MET A 89 -3.29 11.93 -4.19
C MET A 89 -2.00 12.18 -3.42
N VAL A 90 -1.79 11.45 -2.31
CA VAL A 90 -0.60 11.59 -1.48
C VAL A 90 0.27 10.34 -1.45
N GLY A 91 -0.23 9.23 -1.96
CA GLY A 91 0.50 7.97 -1.94
C GLY A 91 -0.29 6.81 -2.52
N SER A 92 0.24 5.61 -2.35
CA SER A 92 -0.40 4.36 -2.75
C SER A 92 -0.21 3.26 -1.71
N VAL A 93 -1.09 2.29 -1.79
CA VAL A 93 -1.02 1.01 -1.08
C VAL A 93 -0.99 -0.10 -2.10
N ASP A 94 -0.04 -1.00 -1.98
CA ASP A 94 0.04 -2.22 -2.75
C ASP A 94 -0.31 -3.41 -1.88
N ILE A 95 -1.34 -4.14 -2.27
CA ILE A 95 -1.65 -5.48 -1.79
C ILE A 95 -1.08 -6.44 -2.81
N PHE A 96 -0.27 -7.39 -2.38
CA PHE A 96 0.36 -8.38 -3.25
C PHE A 96 0.39 -9.75 -2.58
N ASP A 97 0.67 -10.78 -3.37
CA ASP A 97 0.68 -12.17 -2.90
C ASP A 97 -0.57 -12.52 -2.08
N PHE A 98 -1.74 -12.09 -2.58
CA PHE A 98 -3.01 -12.40 -1.94
C PHE A 98 -3.27 -13.91 -2.02
N GLU A 99 -3.31 -14.56 -0.88
CA GLU A 99 -3.53 -16.00 -0.73
C GLU A 99 -4.81 -16.29 0.05
N PRO A 100 -5.96 -16.39 -0.62
CA PRO A 100 -7.24 -16.60 0.07
C PRO A 100 -7.29 -17.92 0.86
N LEU A 101 -6.64 -18.97 0.36
CA LEU A 101 -6.58 -20.24 1.09
C LEU A 101 -5.88 -20.12 2.44
N HIS A 102 -4.80 -19.33 2.48
CA HIS A 102 -4.04 -19.07 3.70
C HIS A 102 -4.48 -17.80 4.43
N ARG A 103 -5.48 -17.11 3.88
CA ARG A 103 -6.11 -15.92 4.46
C ARG A 103 -5.09 -14.84 4.81
N ARG A 104 -4.22 -14.49 3.85
CA ARG A 104 -3.14 -13.52 4.01
C ARG A 104 -2.82 -12.77 2.73
N PHE A 105 -2.17 -11.62 2.88
CA PHE A 105 -1.50 -10.89 1.79
C PHE A 105 -0.27 -10.13 2.30
N GLY A 106 0.61 -9.76 1.36
CA GLY A 106 1.70 -8.81 1.56
C GLY A 106 1.23 -7.38 1.37
N LEU A 107 1.75 -6.44 2.17
CA LEU A 107 1.39 -5.03 2.15
C LEU A 107 2.61 -4.15 1.86
N GLY A 108 2.50 -3.28 0.85
CA GLY A 108 3.39 -2.16 0.59
C GLY A 108 2.66 -0.84 0.79
N ILE A 109 3.35 0.18 1.28
CA ILE A 109 2.80 1.52 1.43
C ILE A 109 3.83 2.57 1.03
N LEU A 110 3.41 3.54 0.26
CA LEU A 110 4.21 4.69 -0.14
C LEU A 110 3.43 5.99 0.11
N ILE A 111 4.00 6.89 0.92
CA ILE A 111 3.61 8.31 0.96
C ILE A 111 4.68 9.06 0.18
N TYR A 112 4.27 9.64 -0.95
CA TYR A 112 5.21 10.08 -1.97
C TYR A 112 6.01 11.31 -1.57
N ALA A 113 5.36 12.44 -1.32
CA ALA A 113 6.06 13.69 -1.06
C ALA A 113 6.43 13.87 0.42
N ASP A 114 7.59 14.46 0.68
CA ASP A 114 8.05 14.73 2.06
C ASP A 114 7.08 15.61 2.85
N GLU A 115 6.40 16.53 2.17
CA GLU A 115 5.38 17.40 2.74
C GLU A 115 4.14 16.66 3.25
N HIS A 116 3.90 15.44 2.76
CA HIS A 116 2.82 14.55 3.20
C HIS A 116 3.28 13.53 4.25
N ARG A 117 4.59 13.42 4.48
CA ARG A 117 5.14 12.52 5.51
C ARG A 117 5.01 13.14 6.90
N ARG A 118 5.10 12.30 7.93
CA ARG A 118 5.03 12.68 9.36
C ARG A 118 3.72 13.35 9.79
N LYS A 119 2.68 13.32 8.96
CA LYS A 119 1.31 13.78 9.28
C LYS A 119 0.39 12.68 9.83
N GLY A 120 0.92 11.47 10.02
CA GLY A 120 0.14 10.32 10.48
C GLY A 120 -0.62 9.57 9.39
N TYR A 121 -0.54 9.99 8.13
CA TYR A 121 -1.28 9.38 7.02
C TYR A 121 -0.99 7.89 6.87
N ALA A 122 0.29 7.50 6.85
CA ALA A 122 0.67 6.09 6.71
C ALA A 122 0.08 5.21 7.81
N ARG A 123 0.08 5.69 9.07
CA ARG A 123 -0.54 4.98 10.18
C ARG A 123 -2.03 4.79 9.98
N ARG A 124 -2.75 5.87 9.60
CA ARG A 124 -4.19 5.80 9.36
C ARG A 124 -4.52 4.87 8.18
N VAL A 125 -3.72 4.91 7.13
CA VAL A 125 -3.84 4.02 5.97
C VAL A 125 -3.68 2.55 6.38
N ILE A 126 -2.67 2.22 7.19
CA ILE A 126 -2.47 0.85 7.70
C ILE A 126 -3.70 0.37 8.48
N GLU A 127 -4.30 1.21 9.34
CA GLU A 127 -5.51 0.83 10.07
C GLU A 127 -6.70 0.60 9.12
N LEU A 128 -6.89 1.43 8.08
CA LEU A 128 -7.92 1.20 7.06
C LEU A 128 -7.71 -0.12 6.30
N VAL A 129 -6.46 -0.44 5.96
CA VAL A 129 -6.13 -1.72 5.31
C VAL A 129 -6.41 -2.90 6.23
N LYS A 130 -6.09 -2.79 7.53
CA LYS A 130 -6.39 -3.83 8.53
C LYS A 130 -7.90 -4.05 8.68
N GLU A 131 -8.67 -2.97 8.72
CA GLU A 131 -10.14 -3.04 8.73
C GLU A 131 -10.68 -3.74 7.48
N TYR A 132 -10.19 -3.38 6.30
CA TYR A 132 -10.55 -4.01 5.02
C TYR A 132 -10.18 -5.51 4.99
N ALA A 133 -8.97 -5.84 5.40
CA ALA A 133 -8.50 -7.22 5.45
C ALA A 133 -9.38 -8.11 6.33
N ARG A 134 -9.75 -7.62 7.52
CA ARG A 134 -10.56 -8.37 8.47
C ARG A 134 -12.04 -8.44 8.07
N ASN A 135 -12.62 -7.30 7.75
CA ASN A 135 -14.08 -7.17 7.66
C ASN A 135 -14.62 -7.50 6.26
N THR A 136 -13.79 -7.31 5.20
CA THR A 136 -14.21 -7.52 3.82
C THR A 136 -13.61 -8.79 3.23
N LEU A 137 -12.31 -9.00 3.43
CA LEU A 137 -11.61 -10.15 2.86
C LEU A 137 -11.54 -11.37 3.80
N ASP A 138 -12.03 -11.25 5.03
CA ASP A 138 -11.98 -12.30 6.08
C ASP A 138 -10.59 -12.91 6.25
N LEU A 139 -9.55 -12.06 6.28
CA LEU A 139 -8.17 -12.55 6.38
C LEU A 139 -7.76 -12.79 7.83
N ARG A 140 -6.75 -13.64 7.99
CA ARG A 140 -6.13 -13.97 9.26
C ARG A 140 -4.95 -13.07 9.58
N GLN A 141 -4.20 -12.61 8.55
CA GLN A 141 -2.98 -11.84 8.75
C GLN A 141 -2.59 -11.00 7.54
N ILE A 142 -1.79 -9.98 7.83
CA ILE A 142 -1.05 -9.16 6.87
C ILE A 142 0.43 -9.31 7.19
N TRP A 143 1.28 -9.37 6.15
CA TRP A 143 2.72 -9.37 6.31
C TRP A 143 3.37 -8.26 5.49
N VAL A 144 4.55 -7.81 5.91
CA VAL A 144 5.37 -6.82 5.22
C VAL A 144 6.82 -7.21 5.29
N THR A 145 7.61 -6.85 4.28
CA THR A 145 9.07 -6.88 4.37
C THR A 145 9.63 -5.47 4.45
N ILE A 146 10.64 -5.28 5.27
CA ILE A 146 11.27 -3.99 5.52
C ILE A 146 12.78 -4.18 5.54
N ASP A 147 13.48 -3.34 4.79
CA ASP A 147 14.94 -3.30 4.84
C ASP A 147 15.39 -2.87 6.24
N GLU A 148 16.40 -3.54 6.81
CA GLU A 148 16.86 -3.22 8.17
C GLU A 148 17.39 -1.78 8.32
N ASP A 149 17.78 -1.14 7.22
CA ASP A 149 18.23 0.25 7.19
C ASP A 149 17.09 1.27 7.03
N ASN A 150 15.83 0.83 7.21
CA ASN A 150 14.64 1.70 7.17
C ASN A 150 13.94 1.78 8.55
N PRO A 151 14.55 2.45 9.54
CA PRO A 151 14.01 2.54 10.89
C PRO A 151 12.65 3.23 10.96
N ALA A 152 12.34 4.12 9.99
CA ALA A 152 11.06 4.82 9.95
C ALA A 152 9.89 3.85 9.64
N SER A 153 10.07 2.95 8.66
CA SER A 153 9.08 1.91 8.37
C SER A 153 8.97 0.92 9.53
N ILE A 154 10.09 0.49 10.10
CA ILE A 154 10.09 -0.41 11.27
C ILE A 154 9.22 0.18 12.39
N ALA A 155 9.53 1.40 12.83
CA ALA A 155 8.78 2.06 13.90
C ALA A 155 7.29 2.27 13.55
N LEU A 156 6.99 2.58 12.27
CA LEU A 156 5.61 2.72 11.81
C LEU A 156 4.84 1.41 11.98
N PHE A 157 5.33 0.31 11.40
CA PHE A 157 4.63 -0.96 11.43
C PHE A 157 4.54 -1.54 12.84
N GLU A 158 5.60 -1.45 13.65
CA GLU A 158 5.54 -1.83 15.07
C GLU A 158 4.47 -1.03 15.83
N SER A 159 4.36 0.29 15.59
CA SER A 159 3.33 1.14 16.20
C SER A 159 1.91 0.77 15.76
N CYS A 160 1.74 0.06 14.65
CA CYS A 160 0.48 -0.47 14.14
C CYS A 160 0.23 -1.93 14.54
N GLY A 161 1.04 -2.49 15.46
CA GLY A 161 0.85 -3.83 16.01
C GLY A 161 1.43 -4.96 15.15
N PHE A 162 2.31 -4.66 14.20
CA PHE A 162 3.08 -5.68 13.51
C PHE A 162 4.25 -6.15 14.38
N VAL A 163 4.55 -7.43 14.33
CA VAL A 163 5.60 -8.08 15.11
C VAL A 163 6.60 -8.73 14.18
N LEU A 164 7.90 -8.59 14.48
CA LEU A 164 8.97 -9.23 13.74
C LEU A 164 8.79 -10.76 13.77
N SER A 165 8.69 -11.38 12.59
CA SER A 165 8.49 -12.82 12.43
C SER A 165 9.69 -13.54 11.83
N ALA A 166 10.44 -12.87 10.95
CA ALA A 166 11.62 -13.45 10.32
C ALA A 166 12.67 -12.40 9.95
N ARG A 167 13.89 -12.87 9.72
CA ARG A 167 15.01 -12.07 9.22
C ARG A 167 15.75 -12.87 8.16
N ARG A 168 15.91 -12.29 6.97
CA ARG A 168 16.72 -12.82 5.87
C ARG A 168 18.07 -12.11 5.87
N LYS A 169 19.10 -12.81 6.16
CA LYS A 169 20.47 -12.23 6.26
C LYS A 169 21.04 -11.92 4.88
N GLU A 170 21.70 -10.76 4.79
CA GLU A 170 22.41 -10.31 3.59
C GLU A 170 21.57 -10.39 2.31
N TRP A 171 20.27 -10.04 2.43
CA TRP A 171 19.29 -10.28 1.40
C TRP A 171 19.23 -9.16 0.36
N ILE A 172 19.49 -7.91 0.77
CA ILE A 172 19.36 -6.72 -0.07
C ILE A 172 20.74 -6.16 -0.39
N ASN A 173 21.05 -6.00 -1.67
CA ASN A 173 22.28 -5.34 -2.09
C ASN A 173 22.11 -3.82 -2.11
N ARG A 174 22.81 -3.11 -1.27
CA ARG A 174 22.89 -1.65 -1.20
C ARG A 174 24.24 -1.16 -1.71
N SER A 175 24.36 -1.00 -3.04
CA SER A 175 25.60 -0.50 -3.68
C SER A 175 26.84 -1.31 -3.26
N GLY A 176 26.75 -2.63 -3.23
CA GLY A 176 27.83 -3.55 -2.89
C GLY A 176 27.92 -3.94 -1.40
N LYS A 177 27.13 -3.30 -0.53
CA LYS A 177 26.93 -3.75 0.85
C LYS A 177 25.62 -4.53 0.95
N PHE A 178 25.68 -5.73 1.48
CA PHE A 178 24.47 -6.52 1.73
C PHE A 178 23.93 -6.20 3.12
N ILE A 179 22.61 -6.02 3.19
CA ILE A 179 21.86 -5.77 4.43
C ILE A 179 20.75 -6.81 4.59
N ASP A 180 20.26 -6.95 5.80
CA ASP A 180 19.18 -7.87 6.10
C ASP A 180 17.83 -7.32 5.66
N GLU A 181 16.89 -8.21 5.34
CA GLU A 181 15.48 -7.94 5.17
C GLU A 181 14.70 -8.51 6.37
N LEU A 182 13.83 -7.71 6.92
CA LEU A 182 13.00 -8.06 8.08
C LEU A 182 11.57 -8.32 7.64
N GLU A 183 10.97 -9.42 8.08
CA GLU A 183 9.56 -9.72 7.86
C GLU A 183 8.78 -9.46 9.14
N TYR A 184 7.72 -8.69 9.02
CA TYR A 184 6.79 -8.39 10.10
C TYR A 184 5.40 -8.91 9.78
N GLN A 185 4.66 -9.37 10.78
CA GLN A 185 3.31 -9.88 10.67
C GLN A 185 2.35 -9.18 11.63
N CYS A 186 1.13 -8.92 11.16
CA CYS A 186 -0.01 -8.55 11.98
C CYS A 186 -1.05 -9.66 11.88
N ILE A 187 -1.23 -10.42 12.95
CA ILE A 187 -2.19 -11.53 13.05
C ILE A 187 -3.44 -11.01 13.76
N PHE A 188 -4.63 -11.24 13.20
CA PHE A 188 -5.91 -10.80 13.71
C PHE A 188 -6.57 -11.80 14.64
#